data_21b94eacfe65c357ed491302de467c09
#
_entry.id   21b94eacfe65c357ed491302de467c09
#
_cell.length_a   1.000
_cell.length_b   1.000
_cell.length_c   1.000
_cell.angle_alpha   90.00
_cell.angle_beta   90.00
_cell.angle_gamma   90.00
#
_symmetry.space_group_name_H-M   'P 1'
#
loop_
_entity.id
_entity.type
_entity.pdbx_description
1 polymer ?
#
loop_
_entity_poly.entity_id
_entity_poly.type
_entity_poly.pdbx_seq_one_letter_code
_entity_poly.pdbx_strand_id
1 'polypeptide(L)'
;MKSITVLAALLVAAGAALAQSVDAEVKKVDTAQGKVTLKHGEIKNLDMPPMTMVFRVADKSMLDGLKAGDKVKVDVDKINGQYTVTKLAR
;
A
#
# COMPACT_ATOMS: atom_id res chain seq x y z
N MET A 1 -2.22 5.63 -39.01
CA MET A 1 -2.34 4.78 -38.50
C MET A 1 -1.46 4.49 -37.58
N LYS A 2 -0.55 4.82 -37.57
CA LYS A 2 0.34 4.72 -36.73
C LYS A 2 0.09 5.11 -35.42
N SER A 3 -0.55 6.03 -35.11
CA SER A 3 -0.75 6.54 -33.77
C SER A 3 -1.27 5.53 -32.81
N ILE A 4 -1.85 4.55 -33.31
CA ILE A 4 -2.42 3.60 -32.47
C ILE A 4 -1.48 2.90 -31.60
N THR A 5 -0.34 2.63 -32.09
CA THR A 5 0.59 1.89 -31.29
C THR A 5 1.02 2.63 -30.05
N VAL A 6 0.95 3.89 -30.08
CA VAL A 6 1.38 4.64 -28.92
C VAL A 6 0.52 4.39 -27.72
N LEU A 7 -0.73 4.13 -27.94
CA LEU A 7 -1.59 3.92 -26.83
C LEU A 7 -1.23 2.74 -26.03
N ALA A 8 -0.78 1.72 -26.63
CA ALA A 8 -0.44 0.52 -25.92
C ALA A 8 0.61 0.78 -24.85
N ALA A 9 1.50 1.64 -25.14
CA ALA A 9 2.57 1.89 -24.20
C ALA A 9 2.08 2.51 -22.91
N LEU A 10 1.04 3.28 -22.96
CA LEU A 10 0.56 3.90 -21.77
C LEU A 10 -0.04 2.92 -20.80
N LEU A 11 -0.64 1.90 -21.30
CA LEU A 11 -1.26 0.93 -20.43
C LEU A 11 -0.24 0.17 -19.62
N VAL A 12 0.90 -0.02 -20.18
CA VAL A 12 1.93 -0.75 -19.48
C VAL A 12 2.37 -0.03 -18.23
N ALA A 13 2.45 1.26 -18.30
CA ALA A 13 2.87 2.00 -17.13
C ALA A 13 1.89 1.86 -15.99
N ALA A 14 0.63 1.85 -16.30
CA ALA A 14 -0.37 1.70 -15.25
C ALA A 14 -0.27 0.34 -14.59
N GLY A 15 -0.01 -0.68 -15.36
CA GLY A 15 0.12 -2.01 -14.80
C GLY A 15 1.27 -2.11 -13.83
N ALA A 16 2.37 -1.47 -14.14
CA ALA A 16 3.52 -1.51 -13.26
C ALA A 16 3.22 -0.87 -11.90
N ALA A 17 2.45 0.18 -11.90
CA ALA A 17 2.13 0.85 -10.65
C ALA A 17 1.31 -0.03 -9.72
N LEU A 18 0.49 -0.90 -10.26
CA LEU A 18 -0.35 -1.76 -9.43
C LEU A 18 0.36 -3.00 -8.94
N ALA A 19 1.50 -3.33 -9.51
CA ALA A 19 2.16 -4.58 -9.22
C ALA A 19 2.65 -4.71 -7.79
N GLN A 20 2.82 -3.61 -7.09
CA GLN A 20 3.35 -3.65 -5.74
C GLN A 20 2.29 -3.53 -4.67
N SER A 21 1.04 -3.38 -5.04
CA SER A 21 -0.02 -3.21 -4.06
C SER A 21 -0.32 -4.52 -3.36
N VAL A 22 -0.52 -4.45 -2.07
CA VAL A 22 -0.83 -5.58 -1.23
C VAL A 22 -2.19 -5.38 -0.60
N ASP A 23 -3.02 -6.42 -0.62
CA ASP A 23 -4.32 -6.36 0.03
C ASP A 23 -4.15 -6.45 1.53
N ALA A 24 -4.86 -5.62 2.26
CA ALA A 24 -4.76 -5.59 3.71
C ALA A 24 -6.10 -5.22 4.34
N GLU A 25 -6.24 -5.57 5.60
CA GLU A 25 -7.40 -5.18 6.39
C GLU A 25 -6.91 -4.38 7.59
N VAL A 26 -7.55 -3.24 7.84
CA VAL A 26 -7.17 -2.38 8.95
C VAL A 26 -7.65 -2.99 10.25
N LYS A 27 -6.75 -3.15 11.21
CA LYS A 27 -7.09 -3.66 12.54
C LYS A 27 -7.10 -2.56 13.59
N LYS A 28 -6.21 -1.57 13.45
CA LYS A 28 -6.14 -0.48 14.41
C LYS A 28 -5.52 0.73 13.73
N VAL A 29 -5.96 1.92 14.09
CA VAL A 29 -5.42 3.16 13.57
C VAL A 29 -4.95 4.02 14.73
N ASP A 30 -3.71 4.51 14.64
CA ASP A 30 -3.15 5.42 15.64
C ASP A 30 -2.75 6.70 14.92
N THR A 31 -3.67 7.64 14.84
CA THR A 31 -3.43 8.87 14.11
C THR A 31 -2.42 9.75 14.81
N ALA A 32 -2.36 9.69 16.13
CA ALA A 32 -1.42 10.52 16.88
C ALA A 32 0.02 10.16 16.56
N GLN A 33 0.31 8.89 16.38
CA GLN A 33 1.66 8.45 16.10
C GLN A 33 1.92 8.18 14.62
N GLY A 34 0.92 8.29 13.77
CA GLY A 34 1.08 8.02 12.36
C GLY A 34 1.34 6.55 12.09
N LYS A 35 0.62 5.67 12.77
CA LYS A 35 0.79 4.23 12.64
C LYS A 35 -0.53 3.54 12.37
N VAL A 36 -0.46 2.41 11.68
CA VAL A 36 -1.64 1.61 11.40
C VAL A 36 -1.27 0.14 11.55
N THR A 37 -2.15 -0.63 12.18
CA THR A 37 -1.99 -2.07 12.29
C THR A 37 -2.78 -2.71 11.17
N LEU A 38 -2.11 -3.47 10.34
CA LEU A 38 -2.71 -4.10 9.17
C LEU A 38 -2.51 -5.61 9.21
N LYS A 39 -3.58 -6.32 8.82
CA LYS A 39 -3.46 -7.72 8.50
C LYS A 39 -3.29 -7.77 6.99
N HIS A 40 -2.09 -8.07 6.53
CA HIS A 40 -1.75 -7.98 5.12
C HIS A 40 -1.48 -9.34 4.50
N GLY A 41 -1.63 -9.41 3.19
CA GLY A 41 -1.21 -10.58 2.44
C GLY A 41 0.30 -10.59 2.25
N GLU A 42 0.77 -11.46 1.41
CA GLU A 42 2.20 -11.57 1.15
C GLU A 42 2.76 -10.28 0.57
N ILE A 43 3.88 -9.81 1.10
CA ILE A 43 4.58 -8.64 0.60
C ILE A 43 5.86 -9.11 -0.04
N LYS A 44 5.85 -9.26 -1.35
CA LYS A 44 6.96 -9.88 -2.06
C LYS A 44 8.24 -9.05 -2.04
N ASN A 45 8.12 -7.75 -2.16
CA ASN A 45 9.31 -6.90 -2.17
C ASN A 45 10.00 -6.83 -0.82
N LEU A 46 9.34 -7.25 0.24
CA LEU A 46 9.93 -7.30 1.58
C LEU A 46 10.09 -8.74 2.07
N ASP A 47 9.74 -9.70 1.21
CA ASP A 47 9.89 -11.12 1.55
C ASP A 47 9.12 -11.48 2.81
N MET A 48 7.92 -10.94 2.96
CA MET A 48 7.11 -11.13 4.16
C MET A 48 5.89 -11.99 3.85
N PRO A 49 5.62 -12.99 4.70
CA PRO A 49 4.41 -13.80 4.54
C PRO A 49 3.18 -13.02 5.04
N PRO A 50 1.98 -13.51 4.78
CA PRO A 50 0.77 -12.89 5.33
C PRO A 50 0.85 -12.86 6.85
N MET A 51 0.59 -11.69 7.44
CA MET A 51 0.65 -11.54 8.88
C MET A 51 0.01 -10.22 9.30
N THR A 52 -0.13 -10.03 10.60
CA THR A 52 -0.64 -8.78 11.17
C THR A 52 0.51 -8.05 11.83
N MET A 53 0.71 -6.80 11.48
CA MET A 53 1.77 -6.03 12.11
C MET A 53 1.50 -4.54 12.01
N VAL A 54 2.28 -3.75 12.76
CA VAL A 54 2.15 -2.31 12.80
C VAL A 54 3.08 -1.69 11.77
N PHE A 55 2.54 -0.73 11.01
CA PHE A 55 3.29 0.00 10.00
C PHE A 55 3.26 1.48 10.31
N ARG A 56 4.30 2.18 9.94
CA ARG A 56 4.23 3.63 9.88
C ARG A 56 3.57 4.04 8.57
N VAL A 57 3.09 5.28 8.50
CA VAL A 57 2.59 5.80 7.23
C VAL A 57 3.48 6.96 6.81
N ALA A 58 3.68 7.08 5.51
CA ALA A 58 4.52 8.15 4.97
C ALA A 58 3.87 9.52 5.20
N ASP A 59 2.54 9.55 5.23
CA ASP A 59 1.81 10.78 5.43
C ASP A 59 0.62 10.47 6.35
N LYS A 60 0.48 11.21 7.44
CA LYS A 60 -0.61 10.96 8.38
C LYS A 60 -1.99 11.12 7.76
N SER A 61 -2.11 11.90 6.70
CA SER A 61 -3.39 12.05 6.03
C SER A 61 -3.91 10.75 5.43
N MET A 62 -3.05 9.77 5.23
CA MET A 62 -3.46 8.45 4.78
C MET A 62 -4.40 7.78 5.77
N LEU A 63 -4.36 8.18 7.03
CA LEU A 63 -5.18 7.58 8.07
C LEU A 63 -6.55 8.26 8.20
N ASP A 64 -6.77 9.36 7.50
CA ASP A 64 -8.03 10.09 7.61
C ASP A 64 -9.19 9.23 7.13
N GLY A 65 -10.19 9.10 7.98
CA GLY A 65 -11.38 8.31 7.66
C GLY A 65 -11.17 6.81 7.70
N LEU A 66 -9.97 6.36 8.06
CA LEU A 66 -9.68 4.94 8.12
C LEU A 66 -10.12 4.39 9.46
N LYS A 67 -10.66 3.18 9.48
CA LYS A 67 -11.08 2.57 10.73
C LYS A 67 -10.95 1.05 10.66
N ALA A 68 -10.98 0.43 11.82
CA ALA A 68 -10.84 -1.01 11.92
C ALA A 68 -11.91 -1.71 11.07
N GLY A 69 -11.51 -2.71 10.34
CA GLY A 69 -12.38 -3.45 9.44
C GLY A 69 -12.31 -2.99 7.99
N ASP A 70 -11.72 -1.84 7.72
CA ASP A 70 -11.62 -1.35 6.34
C ASP A 70 -10.67 -2.24 5.54
N LYS A 71 -11.04 -2.48 4.30
CA LYS A 71 -10.20 -3.21 3.35
C LYS A 71 -9.51 -2.21 2.46
N VAL A 72 -8.19 -2.34 2.36
CA VAL A 72 -7.37 -1.38 1.62
C VAL A 72 -6.31 -2.10 0.80
N LYS A 73 -5.74 -1.39 -0.15
CA LYS A 73 -4.56 -1.84 -0.86
C LYS A 73 -3.43 -0.89 -0.53
N VAL A 74 -2.29 -1.44 -0.18
CA VAL A 74 -1.16 -0.63 0.27
C VAL A 74 0.11 -1.01 -0.46
N ASP A 75 0.97 -0.01 -0.65
CA ASP A 75 2.35 -0.24 -1.02
C ASP A 75 3.16 -0.03 0.24
N VAL A 76 4.04 -0.96 0.53
CA VAL A 76 4.86 -0.93 1.74
C VAL A 76 6.32 -0.99 1.36
N ASP A 77 7.14 -0.21 2.03
CA ASP A 77 8.57 -0.24 1.82
C ASP A 77 9.28 -0.07 3.16
N LYS A 78 10.55 -0.44 3.19
CA LYS A 78 11.35 -0.26 4.39
C LYS A 78 12.11 1.05 4.27
N ILE A 79 11.78 2.00 5.10
CA ILE A 79 12.37 3.33 5.07
C ILE A 79 13.05 3.58 6.40
N ASN A 80 14.34 3.84 6.38
CA ASN A 80 15.13 4.05 7.60
C ASN A 80 14.96 2.93 8.62
N GLY A 81 14.91 1.70 8.12
CA GLY A 81 14.76 0.54 8.99
C GLY A 81 13.36 0.26 9.48
N GLN A 82 12.36 1.02 9.03
CA GLN A 82 10.99 0.84 9.47
C GLN A 82 10.07 0.54 8.31
N TYR A 83 9.15 -0.40 8.50
CA TYR A 83 8.19 -0.74 7.48
C TYR A 83 7.13 0.36 7.41
N THR A 84 7.00 0.94 6.24
CA THR A 84 6.20 2.15 6.04
C THR A 84 5.23 1.96 4.88
N VAL A 85 3.97 2.34 5.10
CA VAL A 85 2.98 2.38 4.03
C VAL A 85 3.24 3.66 3.24
N THR A 86 3.61 3.51 1.99
CA THR A 86 3.93 4.65 1.13
C THR A 86 2.74 5.08 0.29
N LYS A 87 1.82 4.17 0.02
CA LYS A 87 0.57 4.48 -0.68
C LYS A 87 -0.55 3.64 -0.10
N LEU A 88 -1.74 4.20 -0.07
CA LEU A 88 -2.91 3.50 0.43
C LEU A 88 -4.11 3.85 -0.43
N ALA A 89 -4.80 2.82 -0.92
CA ALA A 89 -6.02 2.98 -1.71
C ALA A 89 -7.14 2.15 -1.08
N ARG A 90 -8.34 2.66 -1.13
CA ARG A 90 -9.50 1.97 -0.54
C ARG A 90 -10.37 1.35 -1.58
#